data_851d26d38df93d34dc490c04f3fcb3fd
#
_entry.id   851d26d38df93d34dc490c04f3fcb3fd
#
_cell.length_a   1.000
_cell.length_b   1.000
_cell.length_c   1.000
_cell.angle_alpha   90.00
_cell.angle_beta   90.00
_cell.angle_gamma   90.00
#
_symmetry.space_group_name_H-M   'P 1'
#
loop_
_entity.id
_entity.type
_entity.pdbx_description
1 polymer ?
#
loop_
_entity_poly.entity_id
_entity_poly.type
_entity_poly.pdbx_seq_one_letter_code
_entity_poly.pdbx_strand_id
1 'polypeptide(L)'
;MDRLGDKIKVAVGFSGGVDSTAACLLLKEKGYDVHPVYLLMGEAEDINDLKRIANDMGLELEVLDLTDRFNNSVVDDFKKAYMNGMTPNPCIVCNPLVKFRGLMDFADDNGIDFIATGHYARVVQNGDRHVLCRGINTQKDQSYMLYGLDSKVLERLILPLGEYENKEDIRDILRVNGIINSEKPDSQEICFLKQDESYKKFFPVREGEFVDAEGNILGRHRGIHNFTVGQRKGLGITFSKPIYVLGIDASTNRVMLGGEEELYKERATITDVKYLGNDISKCINDVHKGLYRAKVRYSSAEYEVKEIKLEGSDLEIVFNEPVRAIAPGQSLVVYCKEAVILGGIIVS
;
A
#
# COMPACT_ATOMS: atom_id res chain seq x y z
N MET A 1 0.93 14.17 35.75
CA MET A 1 -0.36 14.81 36.11
C MET A 1 -1.42 13.98 35.41
N ASP A 2 -2.05 13.09 36.15
CA ASP A 2 -3.15 12.29 35.64
C ASP A 2 -4.31 13.23 35.28
N ARG A 3 -4.70 13.28 34.03
CA ARG A 3 -5.94 13.94 33.57
C ARG A 3 -7.14 13.05 33.96
N LEU A 4 -7.49 13.10 35.22
CA LEU A 4 -8.72 12.46 35.74
C LEU A 4 -9.92 13.20 35.13
N GLY A 5 -10.52 12.63 34.05
CA GLY A 5 -11.78 13.07 33.50
C GLY A 5 -11.83 13.37 31.99
N ASP A 6 -10.71 13.64 31.32
CA ASP A 6 -10.71 13.93 29.89
C ASP A 6 -10.70 12.60 29.09
N LYS A 7 -11.59 12.50 28.10
CA LYS A 7 -11.57 11.38 27.17
C LYS A 7 -10.29 11.39 26.35
N ILE A 8 -9.73 10.21 26.07
CA ILE A 8 -8.60 10.05 25.16
C ILE A 8 -9.04 10.46 23.75
N LYS A 9 -8.29 11.37 23.12
CA LYS A 9 -8.60 11.92 21.79
C LYS A 9 -7.98 11.09 20.70
N VAL A 10 -8.73 10.91 19.59
CA VAL A 10 -8.24 10.20 18.40
C VAL A 10 -8.63 10.92 17.12
N ALA A 11 -7.64 11.23 16.26
CA ALA A 11 -7.86 11.74 14.91
C ALA A 11 -8.03 10.54 13.95
N VAL A 12 -9.18 10.46 13.28
CA VAL A 12 -9.48 9.35 12.37
C VAL A 12 -9.46 9.82 10.93
N GLY A 13 -8.58 9.26 10.11
CA GLY A 13 -8.58 9.51 8.67
C GLY A 13 -9.91 9.08 8.06
N PHE A 14 -10.70 10.06 7.61
CA PHE A 14 -12.08 9.89 7.19
C PHE A 14 -12.26 10.18 5.70
N SER A 15 -12.71 9.19 4.94
CA SER A 15 -12.98 9.30 3.50
C SER A 15 -14.48 9.21 3.15
N GLY A 16 -15.37 9.10 4.16
CA GLY A 16 -16.78 8.86 3.93
C GLY A 16 -17.12 7.49 3.33
N GLY A 17 -16.14 6.60 3.20
CA GLY A 17 -16.34 5.19 2.82
C GLY A 17 -16.73 4.34 4.03
N VAL A 18 -17.24 3.13 3.76
CA VAL A 18 -17.69 2.16 4.78
C VAL A 18 -16.66 1.98 5.89
N ASP A 19 -15.40 1.73 5.53
CA ASP A 19 -14.35 1.35 6.48
C ASP A 19 -13.95 2.52 7.41
N SER A 20 -13.79 3.72 6.87
CA SER A 20 -13.43 4.90 7.69
C SER A 20 -14.58 5.35 8.60
N THR A 21 -15.82 5.21 8.14
CA THR A 21 -17.02 5.51 8.92
C THR A 21 -17.18 4.53 10.08
N ALA A 22 -17.00 3.23 9.81
CA ALA A 22 -17.03 2.20 10.85
C ALA A 22 -15.91 2.41 11.89
N ALA A 23 -14.71 2.80 11.45
CA ALA A 23 -13.61 3.11 12.37
C ALA A 23 -13.98 4.22 13.35
N CYS A 24 -14.66 5.29 12.90
CA CYS A 24 -15.15 6.35 13.77
C CYS A 24 -16.17 5.84 14.79
N LEU A 25 -17.17 5.06 14.33
CA LEU A 25 -18.21 4.52 15.22
C LEU A 25 -17.62 3.60 16.30
N LEU A 26 -16.78 2.66 15.89
CA LEU A 26 -16.14 1.70 16.81
C LEU A 26 -15.31 2.39 17.89
N LEU A 27 -14.58 3.44 17.53
CA LEU A 27 -13.79 4.20 18.49
C LEU A 27 -14.68 5.04 19.42
N LYS A 28 -15.77 5.63 18.89
CA LYS A 28 -16.76 6.34 19.70
C LYS A 28 -17.46 5.40 20.71
N GLU A 29 -17.84 4.19 20.29
CA GLU A 29 -18.41 3.18 21.17
C GLU A 29 -17.43 2.73 22.26
N LYS A 30 -16.13 2.70 21.97
CA LYS A 30 -15.07 2.44 22.96
C LYS A 30 -14.79 3.63 23.89
N GLY A 31 -15.49 4.75 23.73
CA GLY A 31 -15.42 5.91 24.62
C GLY A 31 -14.35 6.94 24.28
N TYR A 32 -13.69 6.84 23.11
CA TYR A 32 -12.78 7.85 22.64
C TYR A 32 -13.51 9.15 22.27
N ASP A 33 -12.79 10.27 22.35
CA ASP A 33 -13.18 11.54 21.76
C ASP A 33 -12.67 11.55 20.30
N VAL A 34 -13.59 11.33 19.35
CA VAL A 34 -13.27 11.03 17.95
C VAL A 34 -13.33 12.28 17.09
N HIS A 35 -12.23 12.59 16.42
CA HIS A 35 -12.07 13.69 15.47
C HIS A 35 -11.91 13.12 14.05
N PRO A 36 -12.98 13.05 13.23
CA PRO A 36 -12.85 12.62 11.83
C PRO A 36 -12.16 13.71 11.02
N VAL A 37 -11.08 13.32 10.31
CA VAL A 37 -10.23 14.22 9.51
C VAL A 37 -10.27 13.79 8.05
N TYR A 38 -10.88 14.59 7.19
CA TYR A 38 -10.81 14.40 5.75
C TYR A 38 -9.46 14.91 5.21
N LEU A 39 -8.69 14.00 4.64
CA LEU A 39 -7.41 14.31 4.03
C LEU A 39 -7.64 14.66 2.56
N LEU A 40 -7.66 15.96 2.24
CA LEU A 40 -7.80 16.43 0.86
C LEU A 40 -6.48 16.22 0.11
N MET A 41 -6.49 15.32 -0.86
CA MET A 41 -5.32 14.89 -1.65
C MET A 41 -5.60 15.07 -3.15
N GLY A 42 -5.89 16.31 -3.58
CA GLY A 42 -6.23 16.63 -4.97
C GLY A 42 -7.66 17.13 -5.11
N GLU A 43 -8.41 16.62 -6.11
CA GLU A 43 -9.82 17.04 -6.28
C GLU A 43 -10.66 16.57 -5.09
N ALA A 44 -11.43 17.50 -4.51
CA ALA A 44 -12.28 17.20 -3.37
C ALA A 44 -13.47 16.31 -3.78
N GLU A 45 -13.79 15.32 -2.97
CA GLU A 45 -15.14 14.74 -2.93
C GLU A 45 -16.14 15.83 -2.48
N ASP A 46 -17.43 15.56 -2.59
CA ASP A 46 -18.44 16.49 -2.04
C ASP A 46 -18.29 16.59 -0.51
N ILE A 47 -17.59 17.64 -0.06
CA ILE A 47 -17.34 17.90 1.36
C ILE A 47 -18.65 18.00 2.15
N ASN A 48 -19.74 18.45 1.52
CA ASN A 48 -21.04 18.56 2.22
C ASN A 48 -21.62 17.16 2.50
N ASP A 49 -21.43 16.20 1.57
CA ASP A 49 -21.82 14.81 1.79
C ASP A 49 -21.00 14.18 2.91
N LEU A 50 -19.69 14.42 2.94
CA LEU A 50 -18.80 13.95 4.02
C LEU A 50 -19.17 14.55 5.38
N LYS A 51 -19.47 15.85 5.43
CA LYS A 51 -19.97 16.51 6.66
C LYS A 51 -21.28 15.93 7.14
N ARG A 52 -22.21 15.62 6.22
CA ARG A 52 -23.48 14.99 6.56
C ARG A 52 -23.26 13.63 7.21
N ILE A 53 -22.41 12.77 6.62
CA ILE A 53 -22.11 11.44 7.19
C ILE A 53 -21.46 11.58 8.58
N ALA A 54 -20.55 12.51 8.78
CA ALA A 54 -19.96 12.79 10.09
C ALA A 54 -21.00 13.25 11.11
N ASN A 55 -21.89 14.17 10.70
CA ASN A 55 -22.98 14.67 11.55
C ASN A 55 -23.99 13.56 11.91
N ASP A 56 -24.27 12.61 11.02
CA ASP A 56 -25.13 11.45 11.32
C ASP A 56 -24.55 10.59 12.45
N MET A 57 -23.23 10.60 12.62
CA MET A 57 -22.52 9.97 13.75
C MET A 57 -22.45 10.89 15.00
N GLY A 58 -22.94 12.15 14.92
CA GLY A 58 -22.77 13.15 15.96
C GLY A 58 -21.31 13.59 16.13
N LEU A 59 -20.57 13.70 15.03
CA LEU A 59 -19.16 14.12 14.95
C LEU A 59 -19.03 15.32 14.03
N GLU A 60 -18.04 16.17 14.29
CA GLU A 60 -17.71 17.32 13.44
C GLU A 60 -16.53 16.95 12.54
N LEU A 61 -16.65 17.19 11.21
CA LEU A 61 -15.63 16.87 10.23
C LEU A 61 -14.58 17.97 10.13
N GLU A 62 -13.33 17.62 10.37
CA GLU A 62 -12.16 18.44 10.06
C GLU A 62 -11.68 18.18 8.62
N VAL A 63 -11.11 19.21 7.98
CA VAL A 63 -10.55 19.09 6.63
C VAL A 63 -9.09 19.53 6.64
N LEU A 64 -8.20 18.62 6.28
CA LEU A 64 -6.77 18.86 6.19
C LEU A 64 -6.34 18.83 4.73
N ASP A 65 -5.89 19.97 4.19
CA ASP A 65 -5.40 20.05 2.82
C ASP A 65 -3.95 19.55 2.73
N LEU A 66 -3.77 18.44 2.04
CA LEU A 66 -2.49 17.80 1.77
C LEU A 66 -2.18 17.76 0.25
N THR A 67 -2.90 18.55 -0.56
CA THR A 67 -2.82 18.51 -2.03
C THR A 67 -1.40 18.69 -2.54
N ASP A 68 -0.68 19.69 -2.04
CA ASP A 68 0.70 19.95 -2.48
C ASP A 68 1.66 18.82 -2.05
N ARG A 69 1.54 18.34 -0.80
CA ARG A 69 2.33 17.22 -0.29
C ARG A 69 2.07 15.97 -1.12
N PHE A 70 0.82 15.68 -1.43
CA PHE A 70 0.42 14.53 -2.24
C PHE A 70 0.96 14.60 -3.67
N ASN A 71 0.81 15.74 -4.35
CA ASN A 71 1.30 15.91 -5.70
C ASN A 71 2.82 15.75 -5.79
N ASN A 72 3.56 16.39 -4.90
CA ASN A 72 5.03 16.38 -4.91
C ASN A 72 5.62 15.02 -4.50
N SER A 73 4.98 14.30 -3.58
CA SER A 73 5.53 13.03 -3.06
C SER A 73 4.99 11.81 -3.79
N VAL A 74 3.70 11.79 -4.16
CA VAL A 74 3.04 10.59 -4.69
C VAL A 74 2.87 10.64 -6.19
N VAL A 75 2.26 11.73 -6.71
CA VAL A 75 1.97 11.82 -8.15
C VAL A 75 3.24 11.95 -8.97
N ASP A 76 4.19 12.75 -8.50
CA ASP A 76 5.48 12.93 -9.19
C ASP A 76 6.35 11.68 -9.11
N ASP A 77 6.38 10.98 -7.97
CA ASP A 77 7.08 9.71 -7.82
C ASP A 77 6.47 8.64 -8.74
N PHE A 78 5.15 8.54 -8.78
CA PHE A 78 4.42 7.65 -9.67
C PHE A 78 4.78 7.87 -11.14
N LYS A 79 4.81 9.13 -11.59
CA LYS A 79 5.21 9.48 -12.96
C LYS A 79 6.67 9.11 -13.24
N LYS A 80 7.58 9.46 -12.33
CA LYS A 80 9.01 9.14 -12.46
C LYS A 80 9.24 7.64 -12.54
N ALA A 81 8.59 6.85 -11.69
CA ALA A 81 8.73 5.39 -11.69
C ALA A 81 8.33 4.79 -13.05
N TYR A 82 7.17 5.15 -13.59
CA TYR A 82 6.74 4.66 -14.90
C TYR A 82 7.65 5.11 -16.06
N MET A 83 8.17 6.33 -16.00
CA MET A 83 9.14 6.81 -17.00
C MET A 83 10.45 6.02 -16.95
N ASN A 84 10.79 5.46 -15.80
CA ASN A 84 11.95 4.60 -15.60
C ASN A 84 11.65 3.10 -15.81
N GLY A 85 10.48 2.74 -16.39
CA GLY A 85 10.10 1.37 -16.67
C GLY A 85 9.71 0.56 -15.43
N MET A 86 9.50 1.21 -14.30
CA MET A 86 9.04 0.59 -13.05
C MET A 86 7.52 0.59 -12.98
N THR A 87 6.96 -0.32 -12.17
CA THR A 87 5.52 -0.40 -11.89
C THR A 87 5.26 -0.03 -10.44
N PRO A 88 5.05 1.25 -10.10
CA PRO A 88 4.91 1.69 -8.71
C PRO A 88 3.55 1.30 -8.11
N ASN A 89 3.51 1.24 -6.77
CA ASN A 89 2.28 1.23 -5.99
C ASN A 89 2.18 2.55 -5.20
N PRO A 90 1.35 3.51 -5.62
CA PRO A 90 1.31 4.84 -5.01
C PRO A 90 0.86 4.82 -3.54
N CYS A 91 0.11 3.80 -3.10
CA CYS A 91 -0.32 3.68 -1.70
C CYS A 91 0.86 3.47 -0.74
N ILE A 92 1.92 2.81 -1.20
CA ILE A 92 3.15 2.57 -0.41
C ILE A 92 3.86 3.89 -0.07
N VAL A 93 3.86 4.83 -1.00
CA VAL A 93 4.45 6.18 -0.82
C VAL A 93 3.48 7.07 -0.06
N CYS A 94 2.18 7.03 -0.40
CA CYS A 94 1.15 7.88 0.18
C CYS A 94 0.97 7.63 1.69
N ASN A 95 0.92 6.38 2.12
CA ASN A 95 0.66 6.09 3.53
C ASN A 95 1.69 6.75 4.45
N PRO A 96 3.01 6.49 4.38
CA PRO A 96 3.97 7.08 5.31
C PRO A 96 4.17 8.58 5.11
N LEU A 97 4.23 9.08 3.87
CA LEU A 97 4.66 10.45 3.59
C LEU A 97 3.51 11.48 3.59
N VAL A 98 2.29 11.04 3.32
CA VAL A 98 1.14 11.95 3.20
C VAL A 98 0.09 11.64 4.24
N LYS A 99 -0.54 10.47 4.18
CA LYS A 99 -1.71 10.14 5.01
C LYS A 99 -1.39 10.10 6.50
N PHE A 100 -0.48 9.22 6.91
CA PHE A 100 -0.15 9.07 8.33
C PHE A 100 0.68 10.24 8.85
N ARG A 101 1.57 10.80 8.03
CA ARG A 101 2.30 12.00 8.40
C ARG A 101 1.36 13.18 8.62
N GLY A 102 0.38 13.40 7.72
CA GLY A 102 -0.61 14.47 7.87
C GLY A 102 -1.47 14.28 9.12
N LEU A 103 -1.92 13.05 9.39
CA LEU A 103 -2.68 12.75 10.61
C LEU A 103 -1.84 12.99 11.89
N MET A 104 -0.56 12.64 11.87
CA MET A 104 0.35 12.89 13.01
C MET A 104 0.54 14.38 13.23
N ASP A 105 0.86 15.13 12.16
CA ASP A 105 1.01 16.59 12.23
C ASP A 105 -0.27 17.24 12.79
N PHE A 106 -1.45 16.86 12.27
CA PHE A 106 -2.74 17.33 12.76
C PHE A 106 -2.99 16.99 14.24
N ALA A 107 -2.66 15.76 14.65
CA ALA A 107 -2.83 15.32 16.03
C ALA A 107 -1.92 16.10 16.99
N ASP A 108 -0.68 16.36 16.60
CA ASP A 108 0.27 17.13 17.39
C ASP A 108 -0.18 18.58 17.56
N ASP A 109 -0.65 19.22 16.48
CA ASP A 109 -1.13 20.62 16.50
C ASP A 109 -2.39 20.82 17.35
N ASN A 110 -3.23 19.76 17.50
CA ASN A 110 -4.50 19.82 18.22
C ASN A 110 -4.48 19.11 19.58
N GLY A 111 -3.32 18.62 20.04
CA GLY A 111 -3.19 17.93 21.31
C GLY A 111 -4.03 16.64 21.38
N ILE A 112 -4.06 15.90 20.26
CA ILE A 112 -4.75 14.62 20.13
C ILE A 112 -3.76 13.48 20.42
N ASP A 113 -4.18 12.49 21.20
CA ASP A 113 -3.30 11.44 21.71
C ASP A 113 -2.96 10.38 20.66
N PHE A 114 -3.97 9.94 19.88
CA PHE A 114 -3.85 8.85 18.91
C PHE A 114 -4.33 9.25 17.52
N ILE A 115 -3.88 8.49 16.52
CA ILE A 115 -4.40 8.53 15.16
C ILE A 115 -5.02 7.18 14.81
N ALA A 116 -5.98 7.17 13.90
CA ALA A 116 -6.62 5.94 13.44
C ALA A 116 -7.01 6.00 11.97
N THR A 117 -7.17 4.85 11.36
CA THR A 117 -7.71 4.69 10.01
C THR A 117 -8.51 3.41 9.88
N GLY A 118 -9.32 3.30 8.80
CA GLY A 118 -10.07 2.09 8.45
C GLY A 118 -9.24 1.01 7.74
N HIS A 119 -7.93 0.92 7.93
CA HIS A 119 -7.14 -0.15 7.33
C HIS A 119 -7.32 -1.48 8.05
N TYR A 120 -7.39 -2.56 7.28
CA TYR A 120 -7.43 -3.94 7.77
C TYR A 120 -6.00 -4.43 8.06
N ALA A 121 -5.45 -4.01 9.16
CA ALA A 121 -4.18 -4.46 9.73
C ALA A 121 -4.26 -4.30 11.24
N ARG A 122 -3.29 -4.83 11.97
CA ARG A 122 -3.24 -4.72 13.44
C ARG A 122 -1.94 -4.08 13.88
N VAL A 123 -2.00 -3.34 14.97
CA VAL A 123 -0.83 -2.91 15.72
C VAL A 123 -0.88 -3.60 17.07
N VAL A 124 0.09 -4.45 17.35
CA VAL A 124 0.14 -5.29 18.54
C VAL A 124 1.32 -4.89 19.41
N GLN A 125 1.09 -4.67 20.69
CA GLN A 125 2.17 -4.41 21.64
C GLN A 125 2.95 -5.71 21.91
N ASN A 126 4.26 -5.66 21.72
CA ASN A 126 5.19 -6.75 22.00
C ASN A 126 6.36 -6.24 22.84
N GLY A 127 6.28 -6.43 24.15
CA GLY A 127 7.16 -5.76 25.11
C GLY A 127 6.99 -4.24 25.06
N ASP A 128 8.07 -3.52 24.85
CA ASP A 128 8.10 -2.04 24.77
C ASP A 128 7.84 -1.50 23.35
N ARG A 129 7.44 -2.34 22.41
CA ARG A 129 7.26 -1.97 20.99
C ARG A 129 5.87 -2.25 20.45
N HIS A 130 5.49 -1.44 19.49
CA HIS A 130 4.31 -1.65 18.67
C HIS A 130 4.73 -2.30 17.34
N VAL A 131 4.13 -3.44 17.02
CA VAL A 131 4.45 -4.27 15.86
C VAL A 131 3.28 -4.24 14.89
N LEU A 132 3.55 -3.92 13.64
CA LEU A 132 2.56 -4.02 12.58
C LEU A 132 2.33 -5.49 12.24
N CYS A 133 1.10 -5.93 12.30
CA CYS A 133 0.68 -7.29 12.02
C CYS A 133 -0.43 -7.31 10.96
N ARG A 134 -0.61 -8.47 10.34
CA ARG A 134 -1.73 -8.73 9.43
C ARG A 134 -3.07 -8.51 10.12
N GLY A 135 -4.07 -8.09 9.35
CA GLY A 135 -5.47 -8.19 9.76
C GLY A 135 -5.92 -9.64 9.87
N ILE A 136 -6.92 -9.92 10.71
CA ILE A 136 -7.51 -11.27 10.85
C ILE A 136 -8.13 -11.71 9.52
N ASN A 137 -8.80 -10.80 8.81
CA ASN A 137 -9.27 -11.06 7.45
C ASN A 137 -8.10 -11.06 6.47
N THR A 138 -7.60 -12.25 6.15
CA THR A 138 -6.45 -12.41 5.23
C THR A 138 -6.72 -11.97 3.79
N GLN A 139 -8.00 -11.96 3.36
CA GLN A 139 -8.39 -11.51 2.02
C GLN A 139 -8.40 -9.97 1.90
N LYS A 140 -8.60 -9.28 3.03
CA LYS A 140 -8.64 -7.82 3.12
C LYS A 140 -7.38 -7.24 3.78
N ASP A 141 -6.43 -8.09 4.19
CA ASP A 141 -5.20 -7.65 4.86
C ASP A 141 -4.48 -6.55 4.07
N GLN A 142 -4.26 -5.41 4.72
CA GLN A 142 -3.61 -4.24 4.15
C GLN A 142 -2.25 -3.94 4.80
N SER A 143 -1.74 -4.84 5.64
CA SER A 143 -0.43 -4.67 6.29
C SER A 143 0.71 -4.45 5.29
N TYR A 144 0.61 -5.08 4.09
CA TYR A 144 1.51 -4.84 2.97
C TYR A 144 1.63 -3.35 2.59
N MET A 145 0.54 -2.59 2.64
CA MET A 145 0.53 -1.18 2.27
C MET A 145 1.11 -0.27 3.36
N LEU A 146 1.36 -0.82 4.55
CA LEU A 146 1.74 -0.07 5.75
C LEU A 146 3.18 -0.34 6.20
N TYR A 147 3.95 -1.16 5.51
CA TYR A 147 5.31 -1.51 5.93
C TYR A 147 6.26 -0.30 6.02
N GLY A 148 5.93 0.80 5.34
CA GLY A 148 6.71 2.03 5.37
C GLY A 148 6.52 2.91 6.60
N LEU A 149 5.63 2.53 7.54
CA LEU A 149 5.37 3.30 8.75
C LEU A 149 6.52 3.17 9.75
N ASP A 150 6.86 4.27 10.40
CA ASP A 150 7.88 4.29 11.45
C ASP A 150 7.29 3.94 12.84
N SER A 151 8.17 3.72 13.82
CA SER A 151 7.79 3.34 15.18
C SER A 151 6.94 4.41 15.87
N LYS A 152 7.20 5.70 15.62
CA LYS A 152 6.45 6.80 16.25
C LYS A 152 4.99 6.82 15.79
N VAL A 153 4.77 6.50 14.50
CA VAL A 153 3.42 6.33 13.98
C VAL A 153 2.77 5.10 14.62
N LEU A 154 3.46 3.95 14.65
CA LEU A 154 2.90 2.71 15.22
C LEU A 154 2.54 2.84 16.70
N GLU A 155 3.30 3.60 17.48
CA GLU A 155 3.04 3.86 18.90
C GLU A 155 1.70 4.57 19.15
N ARG A 156 1.23 5.37 18.19
CA ARG A 156 -0.01 6.16 18.30
C ARG A 156 -1.12 5.69 17.37
N LEU A 157 -0.89 4.60 16.61
CA LEU A 157 -1.82 4.14 15.58
C LEU A 157 -2.82 3.11 16.12
N ILE A 158 -4.11 3.38 15.91
CA ILE A 158 -5.20 2.45 16.18
C ILE A 158 -5.83 2.03 14.85
N LEU A 159 -5.93 0.73 14.61
CA LEU A 159 -6.53 0.13 13.42
C LEU A 159 -7.73 -0.74 13.85
N PRO A 160 -8.90 -0.15 14.06
CA PRO A 160 -10.03 -0.86 14.70
C PRO A 160 -10.61 -1.99 13.84
N LEU A 161 -10.41 -1.97 12.51
CA LEU A 161 -10.95 -2.98 11.59
C LEU A 161 -10.05 -4.22 11.46
N GLY A 162 -8.85 -4.18 11.95
CA GLY A 162 -7.89 -5.29 11.85
C GLY A 162 -8.31 -6.56 12.58
N GLU A 163 -9.20 -6.47 13.56
CA GLU A 163 -9.70 -7.58 14.36
C GLU A 163 -10.97 -8.24 13.77
N TYR A 164 -11.51 -7.73 12.66
CA TYR A 164 -12.73 -8.25 12.04
C TYR A 164 -12.42 -9.27 10.95
N GLU A 165 -13.08 -10.43 10.99
CA GLU A 165 -12.96 -11.49 9.99
C GLU A 165 -13.77 -11.18 8.72
N ASN A 166 -14.98 -10.60 8.90
CA ASN A 166 -15.92 -10.40 7.80
C ASN A 166 -16.19 -8.91 7.58
N LYS A 167 -16.18 -8.48 6.32
CA LYS A 167 -16.57 -7.12 5.98
C LYS A 167 -18.07 -6.87 6.20
N GLU A 168 -18.88 -7.89 6.14
CA GLU A 168 -20.32 -7.76 6.38
C GLU A 168 -20.60 -7.31 7.82
N ASP A 169 -19.83 -7.79 8.81
CA ASP A 169 -19.93 -7.34 10.20
C ASP A 169 -19.71 -5.81 10.30
N ILE A 170 -18.78 -5.28 9.50
CA ILE A 170 -18.51 -3.84 9.42
C ILE A 170 -19.71 -3.08 8.80
N ARG A 171 -20.34 -3.64 7.76
CA ARG A 171 -21.54 -3.04 7.14
C ARG A 171 -22.73 -3.07 8.10
N ASP A 172 -22.87 -4.13 8.87
CA ASP A 172 -23.93 -4.26 9.87
C ASP A 172 -23.80 -3.22 10.98
N ILE A 173 -22.59 -2.89 11.41
CA ILE A 173 -22.35 -1.79 12.35
C ILE A 173 -22.91 -0.47 11.80
N LEU A 174 -22.70 -0.16 10.53
CA LEU A 174 -23.24 1.05 9.92
C LEU A 174 -24.78 0.99 9.82
N ARG A 175 -25.34 -0.15 9.41
CA ARG A 175 -26.80 -0.33 9.26
C ARG A 175 -27.53 -0.16 10.60
N VAL A 176 -27.00 -0.78 11.66
CA VAL A 176 -27.58 -0.66 13.01
C VAL A 176 -27.55 0.77 13.52
N ASN A 177 -26.52 1.53 13.15
CA ASN A 177 -26.39 2.95 13.49
C ASN A 177 -27.10 3.90 12.52
N GLY A 178 -27.84 3.37 11.51
CA GLY A 178 -28.63 4.18 10.57
C GLY A 178 -27.79 4.99 9.57
N ILE A 179 -26.55 4.58 9.31
CA ILE A 179 -25.63 5.31 8.43
C ILE A 179 -25.89 4.97 6.94
N ILE A 180 -26.14 6.00 6.14
CA ILE A 180 -26.60 5.88 4.75
C ILE A 180 -25.57 5.23 3.81
N ASN A 181 -24.28 5.35 4.09
CA ASN A 181 -23.21 4.86 3.20
C ASN A 181 -22.86 3.37 3.38
N SER A 182 -23.64 2.60 4.13
CA SER A 182 -23.38 1.17 4.42
C SER A 182 -23.21 0.31 3.18
N GLU A 183 -23.82 0.68 2.05
CA GLU A 183 -23.79 -0.07 0.78
C GLU A 183 -22.80 0.51 -0.25
N LYS A 184 -22.05 1.58 0.10
CA LYS A 184 -21.05 2.17 -0.82
C LYS A 184 -20.01 1.10 -1.21
N PRO A 185 -19.69 0.92 -2.51
CA PRO A 185 -18.68 -0.02 -2.94
C PRO A 185 -17.29 0.39 -2.48
N ASP A 186 -16.39 -0.59 -2.38
CA ASP A 186 -14.97 -0.33 -2.07
C ASP A 186 -14.30 0.43 -3.20
N SER A 187 -13.46 1.40 -2.87
CA SER A 187 -12.58 2.04 -3.85
C SER A 187 -11.52 1.03 -4.32
N GLN A 188 -11.58 0.64 -5.59
CA GLN A 188 -10.66 -0.35 -6.18
C GLN A 188 -9.59 0.29 -7.07
N GLU A 189 -9.67 1.60 -7.34
CA GLU A 189 -8.80 2.32 -8.26
C GLU A 189 -7.80 3.22 -7.54
N ILE A 190 -6.84 3.71 -8.30
CA ILE A 190 -5.86 4.71 -7.85
C ILE A 190 -6.64 5.99 -7.47
N CYS A 191 -6.54 6.43 -6.21
CA CYS A 191 -7.38 7.48 -5.62
C CYS A 191 -7.32 8.85 -6.30
N PHE A 192 -6.31 9.12 -7.13
CA PHE A 192 -6.17 10.37 -7.89
C PHE A 192 -6.56 10.24 -9.38
N LEU A 193 -7.23 9.14 -9.74
CA LEU A 193 -7.84 8.96 -11.04
C LEU A 193 -9.36 9.01 -10.87
N LYS A 194 -10.04 9.73 -11.77
CA LYS A 194 -11.51 9.66 -11.83
C LYS A 194 -11.95 8.30 -12.36
N GLN A 195 -13.17 7.94 -12.03
CA GLN A 195 -13.81 6.74 -12.60
C GLN A 195 -13.70 6.80 -14.13
N ASP A 196 -13.28 5.70 -14.74
CA ASP A 196 -13.00 5.56 -16.19
C ASP A 196 -11.76 6.30 -16.72
N GLU A 197 -10.95 6.95 -15.89
CA GLU A 197 -9.70 7.55 -16.32
C GLU A 197 -8.53 6.57 -16.23
N SER A 198 -7.69 6.56 -17.26
CA SER A 198 -6.44 5.79 -17.25
C SER A 198 -5.27 6.66 -16.81
N TYR A 199 -4.41 6.13 -15.93
CA TYR A 199 -3.14 6.78 -15.56
C TYR A 199 -2.24 7.08 -16.77
N LYS A 200 -2.48 6.43 -17.91
CA LYS A 200 -1.76 6.65 -19.16
C LYS A 200 -1.85 8.09 -19.68
N LYS A 201 -2.88 8.83 -19.25
CA LYS A 201 -3.03 10.26 -19.59
C LYS A 201 -1.87 11.14 -19.11
N PHE A 202 -1.14 10.71 -18.10
CA PHE A 202 0.00 11.45 -17.55
C PHE A 202 1.26 11.37 -18.41
N PHE A 203 1.27 10.50 -19.43
CA PHE A 203 2.46 10.19 -20.19
C PHE A 203 2.29 10.53 -21.69
N PRO A 204 3.29 11.19 -22.29
CA PRO A 204 3.29 11.40 -23.74
C PRO A 204 3.46 10.06 -24.47
N VAL A 205 2.90 9.97 -25.65
CA VAL A 205 3.19 8.85 -26.57
C VAL A 205 4.65 8.93 -26.99
N ARG A 206 5.42 7.89 -26.69
CA ARG A 206 6.79 7.71 -27.12
C ARG A 206 6.94 6.32 -27.73
N GLU A 207 7.00 6.25 -29.06
CA GLU A 207 7.13 4.96 -29.74
C GLU A 207 8.44 4.27 -29.35
N GLY A 208 8.35 2.95 -29.16
CA GLY A 208 9.47 2.07 -28.83
C GLY A 208 9.27 0.69 -29.45
N GLU A 209 10.16 -0.23 -29.13
CA GLU A 209 10.23 -1.55 -29.72
C GLU A 209 9.96 -2.64 -28.70
N PHE A 210 9.21 -3.67 -29.11
CA PHE A 210 9.22 -4.97 -28.46
C PHE A 210 10.40 -5.77 -29.02
N VAL A 211 11.18 -6.39 -28.13
CA VAL A 211 12.33 -7.22 -28.48
C VAL A 211 12.30 -8.57 -27.78
N ASP A 212 12.90 -9.59 -28.35
CA ASP A 212 13.20 -10.85 -27.67
C ASP A 212 14.53 -10.77 -26.86
N ALA A 213 14.95 -11.89 -26.26
CA ALA A 213 16.16 -11.98 -25.47
C ALA A 213 17.44 -11.74 -26.31
N GLU A 214 17.39 -12.06 -27.62
CA GLU A 214 18.48 -11.87 -28.59
C GLU A 214 18.53 -10.44 -29.13
N GLY A 215 17.53 -9.60 -28.83
CA GLY A 215 17.40 -8.21 -29.30
C GLY A 215 16.72 -8.08 -30.66
N ASN A 216 16.13 -9.14 -31.21
CA ASN A 216 15.35 -9.05 -32.44
C ASN A 216 14.05 -8.26 -32.21
N ILE A 217 13.69 -7.40 -33.15
CA ILE A 217 12.48 -6.59 -33.06
C ILE A 217 11.26 -7.47 -33.39
N LEU A 218 10.34 -7.54 -32.42
CA LEU A 218 9.10 -8.29 -32.53
C LEU A 218 7.88 -7.41 -32.90
N GLY A 219 8.03 -6.10 -32.73
CA GLY A 219 6.97 -5.12 -33.02
C GLY A 219 7.24 -3.78 -32.38
N ARG A 220 6.23 -2.90 -32.42
CA ARG A 220 6.33 -1.54 -31.85
C ARG A 220 5.24 -1.29 -30.83
N HIS A 221 5.53 -0.40 -29.87
CA HIS A 221 4.59 0.05 -28.85
C HIS A 221 4.56 1.59 -28.73
N ARG A 222 3.57 2.12 -28.00
CA ARG A 222 3.32 3.56 -27.86
C ARG A 222 3.83 4.15 -26.53
N GLY A 223 4.75 3.49 -25.85
CA GLY A 223 5.37 3.93 -24.60
C GLY A 223 5.49 2.80 -23.59
N ILE A 224 6.64 2.74 -22.90
CA ILE A 224 6.96 1.72 -21.90
C ILE A 224 6.02 1.75 -20.70
N HIS A 225 5.48 2.92 -20.35
CA HIS A 225 4.52 3.10 -19.25
C HIS A 225 3.20 2.31 -19.43
N ASN A 226 2.97 1.72 -20.61
CA ASN A 226 1.80 0.87 -20.86
C ASN A 226 1.98 -0.59 -20.43
N PHE A 227 3.18 -0.95 -19.95
CA PHE A 227 3.56 -2.34 -19.72
C PHE A 227 4.05 -2.57 -18.31
N THR A 228 3.88 -3.81 -17.84
CA THR A 228 4.33 -4.28 -16.53
C THR A 228 4.88 -5.69 -16.69
N VAL A 229 5.94 -6.04 -15.97
CA VAL A 229 6.52 -7.39 -15.96
C VAL A 229 5.46 -8.42 -15.58
N GLY A 230 5.35 -9.48 -16.40
CA GLY A 230 4.32 -10.52 -16.30
C GLY A 230 3.04 -10.25 -17.08
N GLN A 231 2.91 -9.08 -17.73
CA GLN A 231 1.74 -8.76 -18.56
C GLN A 231 1.72 -9.63 -19.82
N ARG A 232 0.54 -10.24 -20.10
CA ARG A 232 0.26 -11.05 -21.31
C ARG A 232 -0.69 -10.35 -22.26
N LYS A 233 -1.74 -9.69 -21.73
CA LYS A 233 -2.81 -9.07 -22.52
C LYS A 233 -2.48 -7.61 -22.85
N GLY A 234 -3.06 -7.09 -23.95
CA GLY A 234 -2.93 -5.66 -24.29
C GLY A 234 -1.56 -5.28 -24.89
N LEU A 235 -0.80 -6.24 -25.40
CA LEU A 235 0.48 -5.97 -26.07
C LEU A 235 0.29 -5.37 -27.49
N GLY A 236 -0.89 -5.56 -28.10
CA GLY A 236 -1.17 -5.04 -29.45
C GLY A 236 -0.47 -5.82 -30.59
N ILE A 237 0.13 -6.95 -30.28
CA ILE A 237 0.81 -7.86 -31.21
C ILE A 237 0.32 -9.29 -30.99
N THR A 238 0.36 -10.11 -32.03
CA THR A 238 -0.12 -11.50 -32.00
C THR A 238 1.04 -12.45 -32.22
N PHE A 239 1.09 -13.50 -31.39
CA PHE A 239 2.08 -14.57 -31.48
C PHE A 239 1.40 -15.93 -31.53
N SER A 240 2.12 -16.93 -32.06
CA SER A 240 1.65 -18.32 -32.10
C SER A 240 1.62 -19.01 -30.73
N LYS A 241 2.38 -18.51 -29.78
CA LYS A 241 2.46 -18.99 -28.39
C LYS A 241 2.19 -17.83 -27.43
N PRO A 242 1.74 -18.10 -26.19
CA PRO A 242 1.66 -17.08 -25.16
C PRO A 242 3.01 -16.39 -24.96
N ILE A 243 3.01 -15.05 -24.94
CA ILE A 243 4.19 -14.23 -24.73
C ILE A 243 3.92 -13.23 -23.60
N TYR A 244 4.93 -12.89 -22.86
CA TYR A 244 4.84 -12.07 -21.65
C TYR A 244 5.90 -10.97 -21.66
N VAL A 245 5.63 -9.88 -20.96
CA VAL A 245 6.64 -8.87 -20.66
C VAL A 245 7.60 -9.43 -19.62
N LEU A 246 8.89 -9.54 -19.99
CA LEU A 246 9.96 -10.02 -19.12
C LEU A 246 10.70 -8.88 -18.44
N GLY A 247 10.81 -7.73 -19.13
CA GLY A 247 11.54 -6.58 -18.63
C GLY A 247 11.23 -5.31 -19.44
N ILE A 248 11.60 -4.18 -18.89
CA ILE A 248 11.43 -2.86 -19.50
C ILE A 248 12.76 -2.11 -19.38
N ASP A 249 13.30 -1.69 -20.51
CA ASP A 249 14.47 -0.82 -20.56
C ASP A 249 14.08 0.60 -20.95
N ALA A 250 14.03 1.47 -19.96
CA ALA A 250 13.67 2.87 -20.16
C ALA A 250 14.72 3.67 -20.96
N SER A 251 15.99 3.28 -20.88
CA SER A 251 17.10 3.95 -21.57
C SER A 251 17.01 3.82 -23.08
N THR A 252 16.66 2.62 -23.56
CA THR A 252 16.47 2.30 -24.97
C THR A 252 15.03 2.38 -25.43
N ASN A 253 14.09 2.61 -24.49
CA ASN A 253 12.64 2.58 -24.72
C ASN A 253 12.17 1.24 -25.33
N ARG A 254 12.67 0.12 -24.78
CA ARG A 254 12.37 -1.24 -25.21
C ARG A 254 11.61 -2.03 -24.14
N VAL A 255 10.74 -2.90 -24.62
CA VAL A 255 10.02 -3.88 -23.78
C VAL A 255 10.44 -5.28 -24.23
N MET A 256 11.07 -6.02 -23.34
CA MET A 256 11.53 -7.38 -23.59
C MET A 256 10.37 -8.36 -23.41
N LEU A 257 10.17 -9.22 -24.40
CA LEU A 257 9.12 -10.26 -24.40
C LEU A 257 9.74 -11.65 -24.47
N GLY A 258 9.08 -12.60 -23.79
CA GLY A 258 9.51 -14.01 -23.83
C GLY A 258 8.46 -14.97 -23.30
N GLY A 259 8.87 -16.23 -23.09
CA GLY A 259 8.01 -17.31 -22.59
C GLY A 259 7.66 -17.16 -21.11
N GLU A 260 6.72 -17.99 -20.66
CA GLU A 260 6.28 -17.97 -19.25
C GLU A 260 7.36 -18.44 -18.30
N GLU A 261 8.17 -19.41 -18.72
CA GLU A 261 9.29 -19.97 -17.95
C GLU A 261 10.33 -18.93 -17.56
N GLU A 262 10.53 -17.90 -18.40
CA GLU A 262 11.48 -16.81 -18.17
C GLU A 262 11.00 -15.79 -17.13
N LEU A 263 9.74 -15.85 -16.73
CA LEU A 263 9.19 -15.00 -15.66
C LEU A 263 9.60 -15.43 -14.26
N TYR A 264 10.10 -16.63 -14.09
CA TYR A 264 10.40 -17.18 -12.78
C TYR A 264 11.82 -16.85 -12.33
N LYS A 265 11.95 -16.24 -11.15
CA LYS A 265 13.23 -15.88 -10.54
C LYS A 265 13.33 -16.40 -9.12
N GLU A 266 14.54 -16.83 -8.71
CA GLU A 266 14.80 -17.35 -7.35
C GLU A 266 15.18 -16.24 -6.37
N ARG A 267 15.39 -15.02 -6.84
CA ARG A 267 15.84 -13.88 -6.03
C ARG A 267 15.25 -12.56 -6.46
N ALA A 268 15.23 -11.62 -5.53
CA ALA A 268 14.87 -10.23 -5.77
C ALA A 268 15.79 -9.31 -4.97
N THR A 269 16.21 -8.21 -5.58
CA THR A 269 16.92 -7.14 -4.85
C THR A 269 15.94 -6.02 -4.52
N ILE A 270 15.98 -5.56 -3.27
CA ILE A 270 15.15 -4.45 -2.79
C ILE A 270 16.02 -3.33 -2.25
N THR A 271 15.59 -2.10 -2.52
CA THR A 271 16.17 -0.83 -2.02
C THR A 271 15.16 -0.10 -1.13
N ASP A 272 15.57 1.05 -0.57
CA ASP A 272 14.73 1.85 0.36
C ASP A 272 14.12 1.01 1.48
N VAL A 273 14.92 0.12 2.03
CA VAL A 273 14.48 -0.88 3.02
C VAL A 273 13.96 -0.20 4.28
N LYS A 274 12.73 -0.54 4.66
CA LYS A 274 12.13 -0.20 5.96
C LYS A 274 12.12 -1.44 6.83
N TYR A 275 12.70 -1.31 8.00
CA TYR A 275 12.81 -2.40 8.95
C TYR A 275 11.96 -2.12 10.19
N LEU A 276 10.97 -2.97 10.44
CA LEU A 276 10.03 -2.86 11.56
C LEU A 276 10.35 -3.83 12.70
N GLY A 277 11.28 -4.76 12.46
CA GLY A 277 11.72 -5.73 13.45
C GLY A 277 12.68 -5.16 14.50
N ASN A 278 13.15 -6.03 15.40
CA ASN A 278 14.05 -5.64 16.48
C ASN A 278 15.52 -5.49 16.04
N ASP A 279 15.94 -6.34 15.11
CA ASP A 279 17.32 -6.41 14.64
C ASP A 279 17.36 -7.12 13.29
N ILE A 280 17.84 -6.42 12.27
CA ILE A 280 17.97 -7.00 10.93
C ILE A 280 18.96 -8.17 10.91
N SER A 281 20.04 -8.10 11.72
CA SER A 281 21.01 -9.18 11.83
C SER A 281 20.37 -10.46 12.38
N LYS A 282 19.42 -10.31 13.31
CA LYS A 282 18.65 -11.44 13.82
C LYS A 282 17.72 -12.01 12.73
N CYS A 283 17.07 -11.16 11.95
CA CYS A 283 16.25 -11.60 10.82
C CYS A 283 17.08 -12.40 9.82
N ILE A 284 18.24 -11.88 9.42
CA ILE A 284 19.18 -12.55 8.50
C ILE A 284 19.63 -13.91 9.07
N ASN A 285 19.98 -13.96 10.35
CA ASN A 285 20.45 -15.21 10.98
C ASN A 285 19.34 -16.25 11.21
N ASP A 286 18.11 -15.82 11.42
CA ASP A 286 16.99 -16.68 11.77
C ASP A 286 16.16 -17.12 10.54
N VAL A 287 16.43 -16.59 9.35
CA VAL A 287 15.62 -16.83 8.14
C VAL A 287 15.57 -18.33 7.78
N HIS A 288 16.67 -19.07 8.00
CA HIS A 288 16.76 -20.51 7.73
C HIS A 288 15.83 -21.37 8.60
N LYS A 289 15.17 -20.79 9.62
CA LYS A 289 14.19 -21.49 10.46
C LYS A 289 12.84 -21.70 9.74
N GLY A 290 12.71 -21.23 8.49
CA GLY A 290 11.49 -21.43 7.68
C GLY A 290 10.28 -20.63 8.15
N LEU A 291 10.48 -19.60 8.99
CA LEU A 291 9.42 -18.80 9.57
C LEU A 291 9.07 -17.55 8.75
N TYR A 292 9.91 -17.23 7.76
CA TYR A 292 9.80 -15.99 6.99
C TYR A 292 9.17 -16.24 5.63
N ARG A 293 8.18 -15.43 5.31
CA ARG A 293 7.49 -15.43 4.01
C ARG A 293 7.49 -14.04 3.42
N ALA A 294 7.49 -13.93 2.10
CA ALA A 294 7.46 -12.65 1.41
C ALA A 294 6.34 -12.57 0.38
N LYS A 295 5.78 -11.38 0.23
CA LYS A 295 4.91 -10.99 -0.89
C LYS A 295 5.68 -10.06 -1.80
N VAL A 296 5.66 -10.31 -3.11
CA VAL A 296 6.34 -9.49 -4.12
C VAL A 296 5.39 -8.47 -4.80
N ARG A 297 4.13 -8.50 -4.43
CA ARG A 297 3.08 -7.52 -4.75
C ARG A 297 1.90 -7.72 -3.83
N TYR A 298 1.03 -6.75 -3.70
CA TYR A 298 -0.14 -6.83 -2.82
C TYR A 298 -0.98 -8.10 -3.01
N SER A 299 -1.30 -8.42 -4.27
CA SER A 299 -2.15 -9.57 -4.62
C SER A 299 -1.40 -10.88 -4.85
N SER A 300 -0.07 -10.94 -4.63
CA SER A 300 0.68 -12.19 -4.82
C SER A 300 0.39 -13.20 -3.71
N ALA A 301 0.62 -14.47 -4.02
CA ALA A 301 0.84 -15.49 -3.00
C ALA A 301 2.06 -15.14 -2.14
N GLU A 302 2.22 -15.85 -1.05
CA GLU A 302 3.37 -15.76 -0.16
C GLU A 302 4.37 -16.83 -0.51
N TYR A 303 5.63 -16.41 -0.59
CA TYR A 303 6.75 -17.28 -0.91
C TYR A 303 7.65 -17.43 0.30
N GLU A 304 8.16 -18.64 0.54
CA GLU A 304 9.09 -18.90 1.62
C GLU A 304 10.46 -18.28 1.31
N VAL A 305 10.98 -17.51 2.27
CA VAL A 305 12.29 -16.88 2.16
C VAL A 305 13.35 -17.86 2.65
N LYS A 306 14.29 -18.19 1.78
CA LYS A 306 15.42 -19.08 2.05
C LYS A 306 16.58 -18.35 2.70
N GLU A 307 16.88 -17.14 2.20
CA GLU A 307 18.04 -16.37 2.62
C GLU A 307 17.79 -14.87 2.44
N ILE A 308 18.36 -14.05 3.31
CA ILE A 308 18.40 -12.59 3.19
C ILE A 308 19.86 -12.17 3.27
N LYS A 309 20.35 -11.44 2.26
CA LYS A 309 21.72 -10.94 2.20
C LYS A 309 21.74 -9.42 2.17
N LEU A 310 22.68 -8.84 2.88
CA LEU A 310 22.94 -7.42 2.84
C LEU A 310 23.93 -7.11 1.72
N GLU A 311 23.55 -6.26 0.79
CA GLU A 311 24.37 -5.78 -0.33
C GLU A 311 24.48 -4.25 -0.30
N GLY A 312 25.42 -3.73 0.46
CA GLY A 312 25.52 -2.30 0.74
C GLY A 312 24.33 -1.81 1.56
N SER A 313 23.49 -0.93 0.99
CA SER A 313 22.22 -0.47 1.56
C SER A 313 21.02 -1.32 1.16
N ASP A 314 21.18 -2.20 0.20
CA ASP A 314 20.13 -3.01 -0.40
C ASP A 314 20.10 -4.41 0.23
N LEU A 315 18.99 -5.13 0.03
CA LEU A 315 18.86 -6.52 0.43
C LEU A 315 18.58 -7.40 -0.77
N GLU A 316 19.33 -8.51 -0.92
CA GLU A 316 18.96 -9.61 -1.77
C GLU A 316 18.11 -10.61 -0.97
N ILE A 317 16.92 -10.88 -1.45
CA ILE A 317 15.99 -11.89 -0.89
C ILE A 317 16.02 -13.10 -1.82
N VAL A 318 16.42 -14.26 -1.29
CA VAL A 318 16.44 -15.54 -2.00
C VAL A 318 15.24 -16.37 -1.55
N PHE A 319 14.52 -16.95 -2.49
CA PHE A 319 13.33 -17.77 -2.24
C PHE A 319 13.67 -19.26 -2.30
N ASN A 320 12.87 -20.09 -1.61
CA ASN A 320 12.98 -21.55 -1.69
C ASN A 320 12.54 -22.08 -3.05
N GLU A 321 11.58 -21.44 -3.68
CA GLU A 321 11.03 -21.78 -4.99
C GLU A 321 11.02 -20.56 -5.89
N PRO A 322 11.15 -20.74 -7.23
CA PRO A 322 11.11 -19.61 -8.15
C PRO A 322 9.78 -18.84 -8.09
N VAL A 323 9.88 -17.54 -8.02
CA VAL A 323 8.76 -16.59 -7.90
C VAL A 323 8.44 -15.99 -9.26
N ARG A 324 7.16 -16.05 -9.65
CA ARG A 324 6.70 -15.56 -10.95
C ARG A 324 6.61 -14.04 -10.98
N ALA A 325 7.18 -13.42 -12.02
CA ALA A 325 6.98 -12.04 -12.41
C ALA A 325 7.29 -11.02 -11.29
N ILE A 326 8.49 -11.12 -10.74
CA ILE A 326 9.05 -10.11 -9.83
C ILE A 326 9.21 -8.82 -10.65
N ALA A 327 8.46 -7.75 -10.28
CA ALA A 327 8.37 -6.54 -11.07
C ALA A 327 9.07 -5.36 -10.38
N PRO A 328 10.08 -4.74 -11.01
CA PRO A 328 10.69 -3.52 -10.50
C PRO A 328 9.66 -2.41 -10.25
N GLY A 329 9.81 -1.69 -9.14
CA GLY A 329 8.89 -0.66 -8.68
C GLY A 329 7.77 -1.17 -7.78
N GLN A 330 7.47 -2.49 -7.77
CA GLN A 330 6.63 -3.09 -6.74
C GLN A 330 7.40 -3.20 -5.42
N SER A 331 6.69 -3.38 -4.31
CA SER A 331 7.33 -3.68 -3.03
C SER A 331 7.48 -5.18 -2.83
N LEU A 332 8.55 -5.56 -2.12
CA LEU A 332 8.66 -6.85 -1.48
C LEU A 332 8.52 -6.64 0.02
N VAL A 333 7.60 -7.37 0.66
CA VAL A 333 7.35 -7.26 2.09
C VAL A 333 7.53 -8.62 2.74
N VAL A 334 8.40 -8.69 3.75
CA VAL A 334 8.73 -9.92 4.49
C VAL A 334 7.95 -9.95 5.79
N TYR A 335 7.36 -11.09 6.05
CA TYR A 335 6.59 -11.41 7.25
C TYR A 335 7.26 -12.53 8.05
N CYS A 336 7.15 -12.45 9.37
CA CYS A 336 7.40 -13.58 10.27
C CYS A 336 6.09 -13.91 10.99
N LYS A 337 5.46 -15.01 10.63
CA LYS A 337 4.07 -15.30 11.02
C LYS A 337 3.15 -14.14 10.63
N GLU A 338 2.50 -13.50 11.63
CA GLU A 338 1.59 -12.36 11.40
C GLU A 338 2.31 -11.01 11.31
N ALA A 339 3.55 -10.90 11.82
CA ALA A 339 4.26 -9.64 11.93
C ALA A 339 4.94 -9.24 10.62
N VAL A 340 4.80 -7.98 10.23
CA VAL A 340 5.61 -7.35 9.18
C VAL A 340 7.01 -7.09 9.75
N ILE A 341 8.04 -7.61 9.08
CA ILE A 341 9.42 -7.51 9.54
C ILE A 341 10.19 -6.43 8.78
N LEU A 342 10.11 -6.47 7.47
CA LEU A 342 10.74 -5.48 6.59
C LEU A 342 10.00 -5.40 5.25
N GLY A 343 10.28 -4.35 4.52
CA GLY A 343 9.89 -4.23 3.12
C GLY A 343 10.78 -3.22 2.40
N GLY A 344 10.77 -3.29 1.08
CA GLY A 344 11.52 -2.39 0.22
C GLY A 344 11.01 -2.42 -1.21
N ILE A 345 11.51 -1.51 -2.03
CA ILE A 345 11.14 -1.42 -3.44
C ILE A 345 12.00 -2.39 -4.25
N ILE A 346 11.37 -3.23 -5.05
CA ILE A 346 12.05 -4.16 -5.95
C ILE A 346 12.77 -3.39 -7.05
N VAL A 347 14.05 -3.69 -7.27
CA VAL A 347 14.85 -3.11 -8.36
C VAL A 347 15.29 -4.17 -9.38
N SER A 348 15.38 -5.47 -8.99
CA SER A 348 15.73 -6.57 -9.90
C SER A 348 15.17 -7.92 -9.41
#